data_bdbc2a9c7e14f25e2b10ab78cf8e3ace
#
_entry.id   bdbc2a9c7e14f25e2b10ab78cf8e3ace
#
_cell.length_a   1.000
_cell.length_b   1.000
_cell.length_c   1.000
_cell.angle_alpha   90.00
_cell.angle_beta   90.00
_cell.angle_gamma   90.00
#
_symmetry.space_group_name_H-M   'P 1'
#
loop_
_entity.id
_entity.type
_entity.pdbx_description
1 polymer ?
#
loop_
_entity_poly.entity_id
_entity_poly.type
_entity_poly.pdbx_seq_one_letter_code
_entity_poly.pdbx_strand_id
1 'polypeptide(L)'
;MQVCLEAVHDAGRLTLGYFGTGVGVDYKGDDSPVTIADVKAEELIRSRLEAAFPDHGIVGEEHGVSREGATHRWYIDPIDGTKSFIRGVPLYAVLLGLEVEGEVVLGAAYFPALDEMVHAAKGHGTHLNGRRCMVRDTTDLARAMVGFTDAASFERHGRGAAWRRVMDATYHRPGWSDAYGHALVATGRLEAMLDPILNAHDAAPFGIILPEAGGYFGDFAGNPGIHAAEGMSVTAALLPDMLRLLEA
;
A
#
# COMPACT_ATOMS: atom_id res chain seq x y z
N MET A 1 14.78 -8.46 -6.44
CA MET A 1 14.53 -8.50 -4.99
C MET A 1 15.55 -7.65 -4.20
N GLN A 2 16.83 -8.02 -4.13
CA GLN A 2 17.81 -7.32 -3.28
C GLN A 2 17.87 -5.81 -3.52
N VAL A 3 18.02 -5.35 -4.77
CA VAL A 3 18.03 -3.92 -5.12
C VAL A 3 16.77 -3.20 -4.63
N CYS A 4 15.59 -3.86 -4.76
CA CYS A 4 14.32 -3.31 -4.29
C CYS A 4 14.32 -3.11 -2.77
N LEU A 5 14.69 -4.15 -2.00
CA LEU A 5 14.70 -4.08 -0.53
C LEU A 5 15.72 -3.05 -0.02
N GLU A 6 16.92 -2.98 -0.63
CA GLU A 6 17.94 -1.98 -0.30
C GLU A 6 17.45 -0.56 -0.62
N ALA A 7 16.77 -0.36 -1.76
CA ALA A 7 16.26 0.95 -2.15
C ALA A 7 15.21 1.48 -1.15
N VAL A 8 14.20 0.66 -0.82
CA VAL A 8 13.15 1.09 0.13
C VAL A 8 13.69 1.24 1.56
N HIS A 9 14.63 0.37 1.97
CA HIS A 9 15.27 0.50 3.28
C HIS A 9 16.07 1.80 3.40
N ASP A 10 16.93 2.11 2.42
CA ASP A 10 17.75 3.31 2.47
C ASP A 10 16.92 4.59 2.35
N ALA A 11 15.86 4.58 1.51
CA ALA A 11 14.90 5.68 1.45
C ALA A 11 14.18 5.85 2.79
N GLY A 12 13.72 4.76 3.40
CA GLY A 12 13.11 4.80 4.73
C GLY A 12 14.05 5.33 5.81
N ARG A 13 15.34 4.96 5.78
CA ARG A 13 16.35 5.54 6.70
C ARG A 13 16.53 7.03 6.46
N LEU A 14 16.47 7.49 5.21
CA LEU A 14 16.49 8.92 4.89
C LEU A 14 15.27 9.63 5.47
N THR A 15 14.05 9.11 5.29
CA THR A 15 12.82 9.72 5.81
C THR A 15 12.83 9.83 7.34
N LEU A 16 13.40 8.85 8.05
CA LEU A 16 13.55 8.93 9.52
C LEU A 16 14.36 10.14 9.98
N GLY A 17 15.27 10.65 9.17
CA GLY A 17 16.01 11.86 9.47
C GLY A 17 15.14 13.13 9.52
N TYR A 18 13.94 13.08 8.95
CA TYR A 18 12.96 14.17 8.93
C TYR A 18 11.74 13.89 9.82
N PHE A 19 11.50 12.62 10.19
CA PHE A 19 10.35 12.23 10.98
C PHE A 19 10.36 12.85 12.38
N GLY A 20 9.27 13.53 12.76
CA GLY A 20 9.13 14.17 14.06
C GLY A 20 9.99 15.44 14.27
N THR A 21 10.64 15.96 13.21
CA THR A 21 11.54 17.14 13.31
C THR A 21 10.83 18.47 13.05
N GLY A 22 9.53 18.45 12.69
CA GLY A 22 8.82 19.66 12.27
C GLY A 22 9.24 20.13 10.88
N VAL A 23 9.55 19.19 9.97
CA VAL A 23 9.89 19.47 8.56
C VAL A 23 8.84 20.37 7.90
N GLY A 24 9.27 21.30 7.04
CA GLY A 24 8.36 22.16 6.27
C GLY A 24 7.44 21.34 5.36
N VAL A 25 6.18 21.74 5.29
CA VAL A 25 5.14 21.07 4.51
C VAL A 25 4.67 22.00 3.41
N ASP A 26 4.74 21.56 2.18
CA ASP A 26 4.06 22.17 1.03
C ASP A 26 2.78 21.40 0.73
N TYR A 27 1.86 21.98 -0.06
CA TYR A 27 0.61 21.35 -0.44
C TYR A 27 0.50 21.28 -1.97
N LYS A 28 0.17 20.10 -2.49
CA LYS A 28 -0.11 19.88 -3.92
C LYS A 28 -1.45 20.53 -4.31
N GLY A 29 -1.76 20.54 -5.61
CA GLY A 29 -2.99 21.16 -6.12
C GLY A 29 -4.31 20.55 -5.65
N ASP A 30 -4.25 19.36 -5.06
CA ASP A 30 -5.36 18.60 -4.46
C ASP A 30 -5.39 18.69 -2.92
N ASP A 31 -4.62 19.64 -2.35
CA ASP A 31 -4.45 19.83 -0.90
C ASP A 31 -3.76 18.65 -0.18
N SER A 32 -3.15 17.71 -0.89
CA SER A 32 -2.31 16.68 -0.26
C SER A 32 -0.96 17.26 0.17
N PRO A 33 -0.45 16.91 1.37
CA PRO A 33 0.84 17.39 1.86
C PRO A 33 2.01 16.71 1.14
N VAL A 34 3.10 17.45 0.94
CA VAL A 34 4.39 16.95 0.48
C VAL A 34 5.51 17.62 1.26
N THR A 35 6.61 16.93 1.49
CA THR A 35 7.79 17.44 2.18
C THR A 35 9.05 17.21 1.36
N ILE A 36 10.15 17.86 1.74
CA ILE A 36 11.46 17.60 1.14
C ILE A 36 11.91 16.13 1.36
N ALA A 37 11.36 15.43 2.35
CA ALA A 37 11.66 14.03 2.59
C ALA A 37 11.09 13.13 1.49
N ASP A 38 9.84 13.40 1.03
CA ASP A 38 9.20 12.71 -0.08
C ASP A 38 10.05 12.82 -1.35
N VAL A 39 10.40 14.05 -1.74
CA VAL A 39 11.20 14.34 -2.93
C VAL A 39 12.55 13.62 -2.89
N LYS A 40 13.29 13.73 -1.79
CA LYS A 40 14.63 13.10 -1.67
C LYS A 40 14.58 11.58 -1.60
N ALA A 41 13.54 11.03 -0.97
CA ALA A 41 13.37 9.58 -0.90
C ALA A 41 13.07 9.00 -2.31
N GLU A 42 12.22 9.66 -3.09
CA GLU A 42 11.97 9.24 -4.46
C GLU A 42 13.22 9.37 -5.34
N GLU A 43 13.96 10.49 -5.26
CA GLU A 43 15.22 10.69 -5.99
C GLU A 43 16.23 9.56 -5.69
N LEU A 44 16.35 9.16 -4.42
CA LEU A 44 17.24 8.07 -4.02
C LEU A 44 16.82 6.74 -4.65
N ILE A 45 15.52 6.38 -4.56
CA ILE A 45 15.00 5.15 -5.15
C ILE A 45 15.21 5.15 -6.66
N ARG A 46 14.84 6.24 -7.36
CA ARG A 46 15.04 6.39 -8.80
C ARG A 46 16.49 6.18 -9.21
N SER A 47 17.42 6.85 -8.53
CA SER A 47 18.85 6.73 -8.82
C SER A 47 19.34 5.28 -8.73
N ARG A 48 18.89 4.51 -7.73
CA ARG A 48 19.25 3.09 -7.58
C ARG A 48 18.63 2.21 -8.67
N LEU A 49 17.36 2.44 -8.98
CA LEU A 49 16.65 1.68 -9.99
C LEU A 49 17.21 1.95 -11.40
N GLU A 50 17.51 3.19 -11.75
CA GLU A 50 18.07 3.57 -13.06
C GLU A 50 19.50 3.02 -13.23
N ALA A 51 20.30 2.98 -12.16
CA ALA A 51 21.62 2.37 -12.20
C ALA A 51 21.59 0.85 -12.38
N ALA A 52 20.61 0.16 -11.75
CA ALA A 52 20.50 -1.28 -11.81
C ALA A 52 19.68 -1.78 -13.03
N PHE A 53 18.70 -0.99 -13.48
CA PHE A 53 17.74 -1.36 -14.52
C PHE A 53 17.49 -0.18 -15.50
N PRO A 54 18.48 0.18 -16.33
CA PRO A 54 18.44 1.40 -17.13
C PRO A 54 17.29 1.44 -18.16
N ASP A 55 16.75 0.29 -18.55
CA ASP A 55 15.67 0.18 -19.54
C ASP A 55 14.26 0.11 -18.90
N HIS A 56 14.15 0.04 -17.57
CA HIS A 56 12.86 0.00 -16.90
C HIS A 56 12.22 1.40 -16.84
N GLY A 57 10.89 1.45 -16.89
CA GLY A 57 10.10 2.65 -16.60
C GLY A 57 9.94 2.85 -15.09
N ILE A 58 9.71 4.08 -14.69
CA ILE A 58 9.39 4.44 -13.30
C ILE A 58 8.18 5.36 -13.32
N VAL A 59 7.21 5.04 -12.48
CA VAL A 59 6.04 5.85 -12.16
C VAL A 59 6.17 6.24 -10.68
N GLY A 60 6.50 7.48 -10.42
CA GLY A 60 6.65 7.99 -9.06
C GLY A 60 5.60 9.04 -8.73
N GLU A 61 5.29 9.19 -7.48
CA GLU A 61 4.31 10.15 -6.99
C GLU A 61 4.78 11.61 -7.18
N GLU A 62 6.07 11.88 -6.92
CA GLU A 62 6.62 13.24 -6.90
C GLU A 62 7.22 13.67 -8.23
N HIS A 63 7.94 12.79 -8.91
CA HIS A 63 8.65 13.08 -10.17
C HIS A 63 7.95 12.52 -11.42
N GLY A 64 6.74 11.95 -11.28
CA GLY A 64 5.95 11.46 -12.40
C GLY A 64 6.58 10.28 -13.14
N VAL A 65 6.33 10.19 -14.45
CA VAL A 65 6.65 9.01 -15.25
C VAL A 65 7.94 9.19 -16.07
N SER A 66 8.80 8.18 -16.05
CA SER A 66 9.92 8.05 -16.98
C SER A 66 9.77 6.77 -17.81
N ARG A 67 10.21 6.79 -19.09
CA ARG A 67 10.13 5.66 -20.05
C ARG A 67 8.74 5.01 -20.11
N GLU A 68 7.71 5.81 -20.41
CA GLU A 68 6.28 5.47 -20.37
C GLU A 68 5.91 4.17 -21.11
N GLY A 69 6.61 3.83 -22.20
CA GLY A 69 6.38 2.61 -23.00
C GLY A 69 7.11 1.35 -22.52
N ALA A 70 7.82 1.40 -21.37
CA ALA A 70 8.57 0.25 -20.89
C ALA A 70 7.63 -0.88 -20.43
N THR A 71 8.01 -2.15 -20.74
CA THR A 71 7.29 -3.35 -20.31
C THR A 71 7.48 -3.66 -18.82
N HIS A 72 8.58 -3.17 -18.24
CA HIS A 72 8.91 -3.28 -16.84
C HIS A 72 8.74 -1.90 -16.20
N ARG A 73 7.82 -1.74 -15.27
CA ARG A 73 7.52 -0.46 -14.61
C ARG A 73 7.62 -0.58 -13.10
N TRP A 74 8.42 0.30 -12.51
CA TRP A 74 8.46 0.49 -11.06
C TRP A 74 7.46 1.56 -10.66
N TYR A 75 6.68 1.28 -9.61
CA TYR A 75 5.79 2.23 -8.97
C TYR A 75 6.40 2.61 -7.63
N ILE A 76 6.55 3.90 -7.37
CA ILE A 76 7.19 4.44 -6.16
C ILE A 76 6.21 5.36 -5.46
N ASP A 77 5.96 5.10 -4.18
CA ASP A 77 5.47 6.07 -3.22
C ASP A 77 6.56 6.25 -2.15
N PRO A 78 7.20 7.42 -2.09
CA PRO A 78 8.31 7.66 -1.18
C PRO A 78 7.88 7.79 0.28
N ILE A 79 6.65 8.29 0.54
CA ILE A 79 6.05 8.40 1.88
C ILE A 79 4.53 8.23 1.77
N ASP A 80 4.06 6.99 1.63
CA ASP A 80 2.65 6.71 1.86
C ASP A 80 2.25 7.08 3.28
N GLY A 81 1.10 7.76 3.44
CA GLY A 81 0.68 8.28 4.73
C GLY A 81 1.42 9.56 5.15
N THR A 82 1.66 10.50 4.22
CA THR A 82 2.32 11.78 4.51
C THR A 82 1.62 12.57 5.62
N LYS A 83 0.29 12.46 5.76
CA LYS A 83 -0.46 13.05 6.88
C LYS A 83 -0.03 12.49 8.24
N SER A 84 0.23 11.19 8.31
CA SER A 84 0.78 10.50 9.49
C SER A 84 2.21 10.94 9.73
N PHE A 85 3.05 10.98 8.68
CA PHE A 85 4.44 11.38 8.74
C PHE A 85 4.63 12.77 9.34
N ILE A 86 3.94 13.80 8.82
CA ILE A 86 4.06 15.19 9.30
C ILE A 86 3.54 15.41 10.73
N ARG A 87 2.74 14.47 11.25
CA ARG A 87 2.21 14.47 12.62
C ARG A 87 3.02 13.61 13.58
N GLY A 88 4.10 12.95 13.13
CA GLY A 88 4.91 12.06 13.96
C GLY A 88 4.19 10.76 14.33
N VAL A 89 3.19 10.35 13.54
CA VAL A 89 2.50 9.07 13.70
C VAL A 89 3.29 8.00 12.92
N PRO A 90 3.69 6.87 13.53
CA PRO A 90 4.65 5.93 12.93
C PRO A 90 4.04 5.00 11.87
N LEU A 91 2.87 5.35 11.30
CA LEU A 91 2.12 4.54 10.34
C LEU A 91 2.31 5.04 8.90
N TYR A 92 3.52 5.44 8.54
CA TYR A 92 3.89 5.80 7.16
C TYR A 92 4.81 4.76 6.56
N ALA A 93 4.84 4.66 5.24
CA ALA A 93 5.64 3.67 4.53
C ALA A 93 6.42 4.25 3.35
N VAL A 94 7.50 3.56 2.95
CA VAL A 94 8.10 3.65 1.61
C VAL A 94 7.61 2.46 0.81
N LEU A 95 6.99 2.70 -0.33
CA LEU A 95 6.37 1.69 -1.16
C LEU A 95 7.10 1.55 -2.50
N LEU A 96 7.31 0.30 -2.92
CA LEU A 96 7.90 -0.01 -4.22
C LEU A 96 7.29 -1.28 -4.81
N GLY A 97 6.74 -1.19 -6.02
CA GLY A 97 6.21 -2.31 -6.77
C GLY A 97 6.83 -2.42 -8.15
N LEU A 98 7.02 -3.62 -8.68
CA LEU A 98 7.42 -3.88 -10.06
C LEU A 98 6.32 -4.59 -10.81
N GLU A 99 5.78 -3.93 -11.84
CA GLU A 99 4.88 -4.49 -12.82
C GLU A 99 5.65 -4.89 -14.08
N VAL A 100 5.37 -6.08 -14.58
CA VAL A 100 5.93 -6.61 -15.85
C VAL A 100 4.77 -7.05 -16.73
N GLU A 101 4.62 -6.42 -17.91
CA GLU A 101 3.54 -6.75 -18.86
C GLU A 101 2.14 -6.73 -18.26
N GLY A 102 1.88 -5.83 -17.29
CA GLY A 102 0.57 -5.69 -16.62
C GLY A 102 0.37 -6.58 -15.40
N GLU A 103 1.38 -7.37 -15.00
CA GLU A 103 1.33 -8.19 -13.78
C GLU A 103 2.35 -7.69 -12.75
N VAL A 104 1.93 -7.47 -11.52
CA VAL A 104 2.86 -7.13 -10.44
C VAL A 104 3.60 -8.39 -10.00
N VAL A 105 4.92 -8.38 -10.11
CA VAL A 105 5.78 -9.56 -9.85
C VAL A 105 6.66 -9.41 -8.60
N LEU A 106 6.77 -8.19 -8.08
CA LEU A 106 7.56 -7.88 -6.88
C LEU A 106 6.98 -6.67 -6.18
N GLY A 107 6.94 -6.70 -4.85
CA GLY A 107 6.48 -5.60 -4.02
C GLY A 107 7.21 -5.56 -2.68
N ALA A 108 7.43 -4.33 -2.20
CA ALA A 108 7.96 -4.07 -0.87
C ALA A 108 7.28 -2.84 -0.25
N ALA A 109 6.90 -2.96 1.01
CA ALA A 109 6.38 -1.91 1.86
C ALA A 109 7.24 -1.86 3.13
N TYR A 110 7.98 -0.79 3.34
CA TYR A 110 8.81 -0.59 4.51
C TYR A 110 8.24 0.51 5.38
N PHE A 111 8.02 0.22 6.65
CA PHE A 111 7.51 1.13 7.69
C PHE A 111 8.70 1.56 8.57
N PRO A 112 9.39 2.65 8.26
CA PRO A 112 10.69 2.94 8.85
C PRO A 112 10.64 3.19 10.36
N ALA A 113 9.58 3.84 10.84
CA ALA A 113 9.42 4.16 12.26
C ALA A 113 9.09 2.93 13.13
N LEU A 114 8.65 1.82 12.51
CA LEU A 114 8.36 0.53 13.15
C LEU A 114 9.44 -0.51 12.89
N ASP A 115 10.36 -0.24 11.94
CA ASP A 115 11.34 -1.20 11.42
C ASP A 115 10.67 -2.50 10.91
N GLU A 116 9.52 -2.34 10.23
CA GLU A 116 8.78 -3.45 9.61
C GLU A 116 8.93 -3.40 8.08
N MET A 117 9.48 -4.46 7.48
CA MET A 117 9.61 -4.65 6.04
C MET A 117 8.70 -5.81 5.60
N VAL A 118 7.63 -5.50 4.87
CA VAL A 118 6.78 -6.51 4.23
C VAL A 118 7.11 -6.56 2.75
N HIS A 119 7.42 -7.75 2.23
CA HIS A 119 7.76 -7.90 0.82
C HIS A 119 7.34 -9.25 0.27
N ALA A 120 7.13 -9.30 -1.04
CA ALA A 120 6.88 -10.52 -1.79
C ALA A 120 7.48 -10.46 -3.18
N ALA A 121 7.74 -11.61 -3.77
CA ALA A 121 7.94 -11.80 -5.20
C ALA A 121 7.17 -13.03 -5.66
N LYS A 122 6.76 -13.04 -6.91
CA LYS A 122 5.94 -14.09 -7.53
C LYS A 122 6.54 -15.48 -7.26
N GLY A 123 5.75 -16.36 -6.60
CA GLY A 123 6.11 -17.74 -6.25
C GLY A 123 7.02 -17.88 -5.02
N HIS A 124 7.32 -16.80 -4.29
CA HIS A 124 8.23 -16.85 -3.14
C HIS A 124 7.54 -16.66 -1.78
N GLY A 125 6.24 -16.35 -1.78
CA GLY A 125 5.49 -16.04 -0.56
C GLY A 125 5.80 -14.65 -0.01
N THR A 126 4.98 -14.22 0.95
CA THR A 126 5.13 -12.94 1.63
C THR A 126 5.93 -13.08 2.91
N HIS A 127 6.78 -12.09 3.18
CA HIS A 127 7.66 -12.07 4.35
C HIS A 127 7.56 -10.75 5.10
N LEU A 128 7.52 -10.82 6.43
CA LEU A 128 7.68 -9.71 7.35
C LEU A 128 9.04 -9.86 8.05
N ASN A 129 9.95 -8.91 7.84
CA ASN A 129 11.32 -8.94 8.41
C ASN A 129 12.01 -10.31 8.22
N GLY A 130 11.92 -10.86 6.99
CA GLY A 130 12.50 -12.15 6.62
C GLY A 130 11.75 -13.39 7.11
N ARG A 131 10.67 -13.24 7.88
CA ARG A 131 9.82 -14.36 8.33
C ARG A 131 8.60 -14.48 7.42
N ARG A 132 8.35 -15.67 6.89
CA ARG A 132 7.15 -15.94 6.09
C ARG A 132 5.89 -15.64 6.89
N CYS A 133 4.95 -14.94 6.27
CA CYS A 133 3.66 -14.62 6.85
C CYS A 133 2.52 -14.94 5.88
N MET A 134 1.30 -15.02 6.42
CA MET A 134 0.08 -15.32 5.67
C MET A 134 -1.08 -14.53 6.27
N VAL A 135 -2.11 -14.33 5.48
CA VAL A 135 -3.40 -13.79 5.97
C VAL A 135 -4.03 -14.71 7.02
N ARG A 136 -5.00 -14.19 7.78
CA ARG A 136 -5.77 -15.02 8.72
C ARG A 136 -6.72 -15.97 7.99
N ASP A 137 -7.12 -17.02 8.70
CA ASP A 137 -8.10 -18.02 8.26
C ASP A 137 -9.53 -17.74 8.79
N THR A 138 -9.80 -16.51 9.23
CA THR A 138 -11.12 -16.07 9.71
C THR A 138 -12.17 -16.25 8.61
N THR A 139 -13.28 -16.95 8.94
CA THR A 139 -14.38 -17.26 8.02
C THR A 139 -15.70 -16.61 8.40
N ASP A 140 -15.75 -15.87 9.51
CA ASP A 140 -16.96 -15.24 10.04
C ASP A 140 -16.78 -13.73 10.09
N LEU A 141 -17.56 -13.01 9.28
CA LEU A 141 -17.55 -11.52 9.25
C LEU A 141 -17.83 -10.90 10.62
N ALA A 142 -18.70 -11.49 11.43
CA ALA A 142 -19.02 -10.98 12.76
C ALA A 142 -17.82 -11.01 13.72
N ARG A 143 -16.73 -11.65 13.35
CA ARG A 143 -15.46 -11.70 14.08
C ARG A 143 -14.33 -10.94 13.38
N ALA A 144 -14.59 -10.41 12.18
CA ALA A 144 -13.59 -9.73 11.38
C ALA A 144 -13.33 -8.30 11.88
N MET A 145 -12.07 -7.91 11.84
CA MET A 145 -11.64 -6.51 11.98
C MET A 145 -11.35 -5.94 10.59
N VAL A 146 -11.92 -4.76 10.28
CA VAL A 146 -11.80 -4.12 8.97
C VAL A 146 -11.17 -2.74 9.13
N GLY A 147 -9.97 -2.53 8.58
CA GLY A 147 -9.26 -1.26 8.59
C GLY A 147 -9.81 -0.29 7.54
N PHE A 148 -9.54 0.97 7.75
CA PHE A 148 -9.83 2.06 6.82
C PHE A 148 -8.89 3.24 7.08
N THR A 149 -8.74 4.12 6.07
CA THR A 149 -7.93 5.34 6.18
C THR A 149 -8.75 6.53 6.67
N ASP A 150 -9.82 6.89 5.98
CA ASP A 150 -10.73 7.98 6.36
C ASP A 150 -12.20 7.57 6.14
N ALA A 151 -12.97 7.47 7.23
CA ALA A 151 -14.38 7.08 7.17
C ALA A 151 -15.24 8.03 6.30
N ALA A 152 -14.93 9.33 6.27
CA ALA A 152 -15.64 10.30 5.44
C ALA A 152 -15.34 10.12 3.94
N SER A 153 -14.22 9.48 3.59
CA SER A 153 -13.85 9.19 2.21
C SER A 153 -14.87 8.27 1.53
N PHE A 154 -15.45 7.31 2.25
CA PHE A 154 -16.48 6.44 1.68
C PHE A 154 -17.70 7.21 1.18
N GLU A 155 -18.19 8.22 1.91
CA GLU A 155 -19.30 9.07 1.45
C GLU A 155 -18.86 9.91 0.25
N ARG A 156 -17.69 10.53 0.29
CA ARG A 156 -17.18 11.38 -0.80
C ARG A 156 -17.02 10.62 -2.12
N HIS A 157 -16.69 9.33 -2.07
CA HIS A 157 -16.49 8.47 -3.24
C HIS A 157 -17.68 7.54 -3.53
N GLY A 158 -18.87 7.83 -2.97
CA GLY A 158 -20.12 7.11 -3.28
C GLY A 158 -20.20 5.70 -2.69
N ARG A 159 -19.33 5.37 -1.72
CA ARG A 159 -19.27 4.06 -1.05
C ARG A 159 -19.89 4.06 0.35
N GLY A 160 -20.56 5.16 0.77
CA GLY A 160 -21.08 5.31 2.12
C GLY A 160 -22.12 4.25 2.52
N ALA A 161 -23.00 3.83 1.60
CA ALA A 161 -23.96 2.76 1.87
C ALA A 161 -23.26 1.40 2.09
N ALA A 162 -22.25 1.10 1.26
CA ALA A 162 -21.43 -0.11 1.38
C ALA A 162 -20.68 -0.11 2.73
N TRP A 163 -20.07 1.02 3.08
CA TRP A 163 -19.36 1.16 4.35
C TRP A 163 -20.28 0.93 5.56
N ARG A 164 -21.52 1.43 5.55
CA ARG A 164 -22.51 1.15 6.61
C ARG A 164 -22.77 -0.34 6.74
N ARG A 165 -22.99 -1.07 5.63
CA ARG A 165 -23.16 -2.54 5.66
C ARG A 165 -21.95 -3.26 6.26
N VAL A 166 -20.73 -2.82 5.92
CA VAL A 166 -19.50 -3.36 6.51
C VAL A 166 -19.47 -3.11 8.02
N MET A 167 -19.80 -1.87 8.46
CA MET A 167 -19.84 -1.55 9.90
C MET A 167 -20.83 -2.39 10.68
N ASP A 168 -21.99 -2.69 10.10
CA ASP A 168 -23.04 -3.47 10.75
C ASP A 168 -22.71 -4.98 10.82
N ALA A 169 -21.94 -5.48 9.86
CA ALA A 169 -21.62 -6.90 9.72
C ALA A 169 -20.33 -7.34 10.43
N THR A 170 -19.45 -6.41 10.84
CA THR A 170 -18.11 -6.74 11.30
C THR A 170 -17.87 -6.39 12.77
N TYR A 171 -16.89 -7.05 13.41
CA TYR A 171 -16.60 -6.90 14.83
C TYR A 171 -16.05 -5.52 15.20
N HIS A 172 -15.00 -5.07 14.51
CA HIS A 172 -14.31 -3.83 14.84
C HIS A 172 -13.73 -3.15 13.60
N ARG A 173 -13.71 -1.82 13.58
CA ARG A 173 -13.21 -1.01 12.46
C ARG A 173 -12.17 -0.02 12.99
N PRO A 174 -10.87 -0.42 13.03
CA PRO A 174 -9.78 0.48 13.41
C PRO A 174 -9.34 1.36 12.24
N GLY A 175 -9.05 2.63 12.52
CA GLY A 175 -8.42 3.55 11.58
C GLY A 175 -6.89 3.35 11.53
N TRP A 176 -6.42 2.15 11.25
CA TRP A 176 -4.99 1.84 11.06
C TRP A 176 -4.63 1.99 9.58
N SER A 177 -4.58 3.23 9.19
CA SER A 177 -4.65 3.78 7.85
C SER A 177 -3.54 3.43 6.88
N ASP A 178 -3.78 3.82 5.65
CA ASP A 178 -2.86 3.82 4.52
C ASP A 178 -2.24 2.41 4.29
N ALA A 179 -1.06 2.32 3.73
CA ALA A 179 -0.35 1.07 3.47
C ALA A 179 -0.24 0.14 4.69
N TYR A 180 -0.19 0.71 5.92
CA TYR A 180 -0.08 -0.13 7.11
C TYR A 180 -1.27 -1.05 7.30
N GLY A 181 -2.48 -0.58 6.99
CA GLY A 181 -3.69 -1.41 7.02
C GLY A 181 -3.60 -2.61 6.07
N HIS A 182 -3.14 -2.40 4.84
CA HIS A 182 -2.91 -3.48 3.87
C HIS A 182 -1.84 -4.48 4.34
N ALA A 183 -0.73 -3.97 4.91
CA ALA A 183 0.33 -4.80 5.47
C ALA A 183 -0.16 -5.64 6.66
N LEU A 184 -1.07 -5.10 7.50
CA LEU A 184 -1.69 -5.83 8.60
C LEU A 184 -2.52 -7.02 8.09
N VAL A 185 -3.23 -6.88 6.96
CA VAL A 185 -3.96 -7.99 6.34
C VAL A 185 -2.99 -9.07 5.85
N ALA A 186 -1.97 -8.70 5.09
CA ALA A 186 -0.97 -9.63 4.56
C ALA A 186 -0.22 -10.42 5.64
N THR A 187 -0.09 -9.84 6.83
CA THR A 187 0.62 -10.43 7.98
C THR A 187 -0.29 -11.09 9.00
N GLY A 188 -1.60 -11.24 8.69
CA GLY A 188 -2.57 -11.92 9.54
C GLY A 188 -2.94 -11.18 10.83
N ARG A 189 -2.76 -9.85 10.86
CA ARG A 189 -3.10 -8.98 11.99
C ARG A 189 -4.45 -8.26 11.83
N LEU A 190 -5.00 -8.29 10.61
CA LEU A 190 -6.30 -7.69 10.24
C LEU A 190 -6.96 -8.62 9.21
N GLU A 191 -8.29 -8.63 9.10
CA GLU A 191 -8.99 -9.46 8.13
C GLU A 191 -9.23 -8.75 6.80
N ALA A 192 -9.48 -7.44 6.83
CA ALA A 192 -9.62 -6.64 5.62
C ALA A 192 -9.17 -5.19 5.82
N MET A 193 -8.74 -4.54 4.74
CA MET A 193 -8.50 -3.10 4.65
C MET A 193 -9.24 -2.57 3.42
N LEU A 194 -9.95 -1.45 3.57
CA LEU A 194 -10.77 -0.84 2.52
C LEU A 194 -10.37 0.62 2.33
N ASP A 195 -9.95 0.97 1.11
CA ASP A 195 -9.72 2.35 0.70
C ASP A 195 -10.55 2.70 -0.53
N PRO A 196 -11.53 3.61 -0.39
CA PRO A 196 -12.40 4.02 -1.49
C PRO A 196 -11.71 4.98 -2.47
N ILE A 197 -10.46 5.31 -2.23
CA ILE A 197 -9.55 6.03 -3.14
C ILE A 197 -8.14 5.48 -2.92
N LEU A 198 -7.50 5.07 -4.00
CA LEU A 198 -6.15 4.50 -3.99
C LEU A 198 -5.49 4.72 -5.34
N ASN A 199 -4.23 5.18 -5.36
CA ASN A 199 -3.47 5.34 -6.60
C ASN A 199 -2.64 4.09 -6.91
N ALA A 200 -2.13 4.00 -8.15
CA ALA A 200 -1.36 2.83 -8.56
C ALA A 200 -0.02 2.69 -7.81
N HIS A 201 0.60 3.79 -7.37
CA HIS A 201 1.85 3.74 -6.59
C HIS A 201 1.63 3.22 -5.16
N ASP A 202 0.47 3.52 -4.55
CA ASP A 202 0.05 2.99 -3.25
C ASP A 202 -0.28 1.49 -3.34
N ALA A 203 -1.01 1.12 -4.41
CA ALA A 203 -1.53 -0.22 -4.66
C ALA A 203 -0.45 -1.23 -5.08
N ALA A 204 0.57 -0.77 -5.81
CA ALA A 204 1.50 -1.65 -6.52
C ALA A 204 2.16 -2.73 -5.64
N PRO A 205 2.75 -2.45 -4.48
CA PRO A 205 3.36 -3.50 -3.68
C PRO A 205 2.33 -4.55 -3.23
N PHE A 206 1.09 -4.12 -2.93
CA PHE A 206 0.06 -5.01 -2.42
C PHE A 206 -0.55 -5.91 -3.47
N GLY A 207 -0.45 -5.56 -4.76
CA GLY A 207 -0.84 -6.40 -5.89
C GLY A 207 -0.16 -7.78 -5.92
N ILE A 208 1.01 -7.92 -5.29
CA ILE A 208 1.71 -9.19 -5.13
C ILE A 208 1.80 -9.65 -3.68
N ILE A 209 1.95 -8.74 -2.71
CA ILE A 209 2.08 -9.06 -1.29
C ILE A 209 0.85 -9.84 -0.79
N LEU A 210 -0.37 -9.40 -1.13
CA LEU A 210 -1.59 -10.06 -0.67
C LEU A 210 -1.79 -11.45 -1.30
N PRO A 211 -1.72 -11.64 -2.64
CA PRO A 211 -1.82 -12.96 -3.24
C PRO A 211 -0.77 -13.95 -2.72
N GLU A 212 0.47 -13.53 -2.57
CA GLU A 212 1.56 -14.37 -2.04
C GLU A 212 1.39 -14.69 -0.54
N ALA A 213 0.59 -13.90 0.19
CA ALA A 213 0.16 -14.18 1.57
C ALA A 213 -1.09 -15.08 1.63
N GLY A 214 -1.69 -15.44 0.50
CA GLY A 214 -2.94 -16.20 0.44
C GLY A 214 -4.21 -15.37 0.62
N GLY A 215 -4.12 -14.04 0.42
CA GLY A 215 -5.23 -13.10 0.44
C GLY A 215 -5.60 -12.60 -0.96
N TYR A 216 -6.45 -11.59 -1.00
CA TYR A 216 -6.88 -10.89 -2.20
C TYR A 216 -6.47 -9.42 -2.11
N PHE A 217 -6.06 -8.85 -3.26
CA PHE A 217 -5.94 -7.42 -3.50
C PHE A 217 -6.57 -7.04 -4.84
N GLY A 218 -7.39 -6.00 -4.85
CA GLY A 218 -8.05 -5.48 -6.06
C GLY A 218 -9.17 -4.49 -5.71
N ASP A 219 -10.05 -4.23 -6.67
CA ASP A 219 -11.16 -3.32 -6.50
C ASP A 219 -12.32 -3.90 -5.66
N PHE A 220 -13.32 -3.07 -5.37
CA PHE A 220 -14.51 -3.47 -4.61
C PHE A 220 -15.51 -4.32 -5.42
N ALA A 221 -15.28 -4.47 -6.73
CA ALA A 221 -16.07 -5.35 -7.59
C ALA A 221 -15.47 -6.76 -7.73
N GLY A 222 -14.29 -7.00 -7.14
CA GLY A 222 -13.62 -8.31 -7.16
C GLY A 222 -12.67 -8.49 -8.35
N ASN A 223 -12.31 -7.41 -9.07
CA ASN A 223 -11.30 -7.47 -10.11
C ASN A 223 -9.91 -7.29 -9.49
N PRO A 224 -9.00 -8.27 -9.60
CA PRO A 224 -7.65 -8.12 -9.07
C PRO A 224 -6.86 -7.10 -9.90
N GLY A 225 -5.96 -6.35 -9.26
CA GLY A 225 -5.11 -5.39 -9.94
C GLY A 225 -4.83 -4.13 -9.12
N ILE A 226 -4.03 -3.23 -9.71
CA ILE A 226 -3.52 -2.03 -9.05
C ILE A 226 -3.99 -0.72 -9.72
N HIS A 227 -4.75 -0.80 -10.80
CA HIS A 227 -5.13 0.36 -11.62
C HIS A 227 -6.55 0.85 -11.37
N ALA A 228 -7.27 0.27 -10.41
CA ALA A 228 -8.55 0.81 -9.94
C ALA A 228 -8.30 2.05 -9.06
N ALA A 229 -9.30 2.95 -9.04
CA ALA A 229 -9.23 4.14 -8.17
C ALA A 229 -9.59 3.84 -6.71
N GLU A 230 -9.81 2.60 -6.34
CA GLU A 230 -10.12 2.08 -5.00
C GLU A 230 -9.36 0.78 -4.77
N GLY A 231 -9.17 0.39 -3.51
CA GLY A 231 -8.46 -0.84 -3.17
C GLY A 231 -9.00 -1.56 -1.95
N MET A 232 -9.01 -2.89 -2.06
CA MET A 232 -9.35 -3.79 -0.95
C MET A 232 -8.27 -4.85 -0.79
N SER A 233 -7.75 -4.97 0.43
CA SER A 233 -7.08 -6.18 0.90
C SER A 233 -8.04 -6.98 1.75
N VAL A 234 -8.13 -8.30 1.53
CA VAL A 234 -8.97 -9.16 2.36
C VAL A 234 -8.42 -10.59 2.43
N THR A 235 -8.58 -11.25 3.57
CA THR A 235 -8.32 -12.68 3.69
C THR A 235 -9.22 -13.47 2.73
N ALA A 236 -8.66 -14.46 2.03
CA ALA A 236 -9.36 -15.17 0.96
C ALA A 236 -10.71 -15.76 1.39
N ALA A 237 -10.80 -16.25 2.63
CA ALA A 237 -12.02 -16.88 3.14
C ALA A 237 -13.21 -15.90 3.27
N LEU A 238 -12.95 -14.59 3.48
CA LEU A 238 -13.99 -13.56 3.62
C LEU A 238 -14.29 -12.83 2.31
N LEU A 239 -13.53 -13.05 1.24
CA LEU A 239 -13.71 -12.30 -0.01
C LEU A 239 -15.15 -12.37 -0.56
N PRO A 240 -15.83 -13.54 -0.65
CA PRO A 240 -17.20 -13.60 -1.17
C PRO A 240 -18.20 -12.81 -0.32
N ASP A 241 -18.03 -12.81 0.99
CA ASP A 241 -18.91 -12.09 1.91
C ASP A 241 -18.65 -10.58 1.85
N MET A 242 -17.38 -10.18 1.77
CA MET A 242 -17.00 -8.78 1.64
C MET A 242 -17.52 -8.18 0.33
N LEU A 243 -17.39 -8.88 -0.80
CA LEU A 243 -17.94 -8.42 -2.08
C LEU A 243 -19.45 -8.18 -2.01
N ARG A 244 -20.22 -9.08 -1.36
CA ARG A 244 -21.67 -8.86 -1.16
C ARG A 244 -21.99 -7.61 -0.34
N LEU A 245 -21.17 -7.26 0.63
CA LEU A 245 -21.34 -6.03 1.41
C LEU A 245 -21.00 -4.77 0.60
N LEU A 246 -20.05 -4.90 -0.36
CA LEU A 246 -19.58 -3.79 -1.19
C LEU A 246 -20.39 -3.59 -2.47
N GLU A 247 -21.23 -4.54 -2.86
CA GLU A 247 -22.14 -4.39 -4.00
C GLU A 247 -23.00 -3.11 -3.86
N ALA A 248 -23.24 -2.41 -4.99
CA ALA A 248 -23.90 -1.11 -5.05
C ALA A 248 -25.40 -1.18 -4.68
#